data_d945f50b4216890781ae24e600052ec7
#
_entry.id   d945f50b4216890781ae24e600052ec7
#
_cell.length_a   1.000
_cell.length_b   1.000
_cell.length_c   1.000
_cell.angle_alpha   90.00
_cell.angle_beta   90.00
_cell.angle_gamma   90.00
#
_symmetry.space_group_name_H-M   'P 1'
#
loop_
_entity.id
_entity.type
_entity.pdbx_description
1 polymer ?
#
loop_
_entity_poly.entity_id
_entity_poly.type
_entity_poly.pdbx_seq_one_letter_code
_entity_poly.pdbx_strand_id
1 'polypeptide(L)'
;GPPVRIVAPGRVFRRDTPDATHGMNFHQIEGLYIDRGVSMADLKSVLQSFAVEMYGPKMKIRLRPHFFPFTEPSVEYDFSCIMCGGKGCPVCKHSGWIEIAGAGMVDPAVLKNVGYDPEIWSGYAFGMGIERLAMLRYRIPDLRLLYENDVRFLEQF
;
A
#
# COMPACT_ATOMS: atom_id res chain seq x y z
N GLY A 1 2.67 -4.30 -25.48
CA GLY A 1 1.24 -4.30 -25.18
C GLY A 1 0.92 -5.24 -24.02
N PRO A 2 -0.30 -5.17 -23.48
CA PRO A 2 -0.74 -6.07 -22.40
C PRO A 2 -0.58 -7.56 -22.77
N PRO A 3 -0.40 -8.45 -21.75
CA PRO A 3 -0.51 -8.12 -20.33
C PRO A 3 0.68 -7.34 -19.81
N VAL A 4 0.40 -6.36 -18.89
CA VAL A 4 1.42 -5.57 -18.20
C VAL A 4 1.44 -5.97 -16.73
N ARG A 5 2.61 -6.33 -16.21
CA ARG A 5 2.83 -6.65 -14.79
C ARG A 5 4.10 -5.96 -14.35
N ILE A 6 3.95 -4.92 -13.55
CA ILE A 6 5.07 -4.08 -13.11
C ILE A 6 5.04 -3.98 -11.60
N VAL A 7 6.22 -4.07 -11.00
CA VAL A 7 6.49 -3.67 -9.63
C VAL A 7 7.67 -2.71 -9.68
N ALA A 8 7.47 -1.50 -9.16
CA ALA A 8 8.44 -0.42 -9.21
C ALA A 8 8.73 0.11 -7.78
N PRO A 9 9.77 -0.40 -7.12
CA PRO A 9 10.23 0.19 -5.86
C PRO A 9 11.09 1.43 -6.13
N GLY A 10 10.98 2.43 -5.28
CA GLY A 10 11.77 3.63 -5.42
C GLY A 10 11.61 4.62 -4.29
N ARG A 11 12.53 5.59 -4.24
CA ARG A 11 12.45 6.72 -3.31
C ARG A 11 11.43 7.73 -3.82
N VAL A 12 10.61 8.23 -2.90
CA VAL A 12 9.59 9.24 -3.18
C VAL A 12 9.71 10.40 -2.19
N PHE A 13 9.17 11.56 -2.59
CA PHE A 13 9.28 12.79 -1.83
C PHE A 13 7.91 13.42 -1.69
N ARG A 14 7.56 13.85 -0.46
CA ARG A 14 6.33 14.57 -0.16
C ARG A 14 6.64 15.82 0.66
N ARG A 15 5.81 16.84 0.51
CA ARG A 15 5.88 18.06 1.31
C ARG A 15 5.18 17.86 2.67
N ASP A 16 5.58 16.84 3.41
CA ASP A 16 5.04 16.55 4.73
C ASP A 16 5.96 17.07 5.83
N THR A 17 5.39 17.46 6.97
CA THR A 17 6.18 17.71 8.17
C THR A 17 6.60 16.38 8.77
N PRO A 18 7.90 16.15 9.03
CA PRO A 18 8.36 14.89 9.61
C PRO A 18 7.79 14.66 11.02
N ASP A 19 7.23 13.47 11.22
CA ASP A 19 6.79 12.98 12.54
C ASP A 19 7.11 11.48 12.69
N ALA A 20 6.59 10.83 13.73
CA ALA A 20 6.83 9.42 13.99
C ALA A 20 6.28 8.47 12.91
N THR A 21 5.42 8.96 12.01
CA THR A 21 4.69 8.17 11.00
C THR A 21 4.83 8.73 9.59
N HIS A 22 5.34 9.94 9.43
CA HIS A 22 5.52 10.62 8.15
C HIS A 22 6.95 11.14 7.99
N GLY A 23 7.49 11.01 6.78
CA GLY A 23 8.78 11.56 6.38
C GLY A 23 8.65 12.34 5.08
N MET A 24 9.52 13.33 4.89
CA MET A 24 9.59 14.09 3.62
C MET A 24 10.10 13.23 2.46
N ASN A 25 10.96 12.28 2.77
CA ASN A 25 11.43 11.25 1.83
C ASN A 25 11.19 9.88 2.44
N PHE A 26 10.78 8.94 1.63
CA PHE A 26 10.54 7.55 2.01
C PHE A 26 10.58 6.67 0.76
N HIS A 27 10.36 5.38 0.91
CA HIS A 27 10.33 4.45 -0.22
C HIS A 27 8.90 3.94 -0.43
N GLN A 28 8.51 3.88 -1.68
CA GLN A 28 7.27 3.22 -2.10
C GLN A 28 7.57 2.02 -2.99
N ILE A 29 6.69 1.05 -2.94
CA ILE A 29 6.56 0.01 -3.93
C ILE A 29 5.24 0.22 -4.64
N GLU A 30 5.31 0.43 -5.96
CA GLU A 30 4.15 0.60 -6.82
C GLU A 30 3.90 -0.69 -7.60
N GLY A 31 2.65 -1.09 -7.69
CA GLY A 31 2.23 -2.24 -8.49
C GLY A 31 1.24 -1.82 -9.56
N LEU A 32 1.40 -2.35 -10.78
CA LEU A 32 0.47 -2.17 -11.89
C LEU A 32 0.24 -3.51 -12.58
N TYR A 33 -1.03 -3.86 -12.76
CA TYR A 33 -1.44 -5.00 -13.55
C TYR A 33 -2.54 -4.60 -14.54
N ILE A 34 -2.31 -4.88 -15.83
CA ILE A 34 -3.28 -4.65 -16.91
C ILE A 34 -3.41 -5.94 -17.72
N ASP A 35 -4.63 -6.41 -17.88
CA ASP A 35 -4.97 -7.58 -18.71
C ASP A 35 -6.45 -7.50 -19.10
N ARG A 36 -6.97 -8.52 -19.77
CA ARG A 36 -8.40 -8.63 -20.08
C ARG A 36 -9.19 -9.03 -18.84
N GLY A 37 -10.29 -8.31 -18.59
CA GLY A 37 -11.25 -8.66 -17.53
C GLY A 37 -10.73 -8.56 -16.11
N VAL A 38 -9.68 -7.77 -15.87
CA VAL A 38 -9.17 -7.48 -14.53
C VAL A 38 -10.20 -6.69 -13.74
N SER A 39 -10.40 -7.07 -12.49
CA SER A 39 -11.47 -6.55 -11.63
C SER A 39 -10.98 -6.09 -10.27
N MET A 40 -11.85 -5.37 -9.55
CA MET A 40 -11.61 -4.98 -8.15
C MET A 40 -11.47 -6.20 -7.22
N ALA A 41 -12.06 -7.34 -7.59
CA ALA A 41 -11.92 -8.58 -6.84
C ALA A 41 -10.49 -9.14 -6.95
N ASP A 42 -9.86 -9.00 -8.12
CA ASP A 42 -8.46 -9.40 -8.34
C ASP A 42 -7.52 -8.52 -7.52
N LEU A 43 -7.72 -7.20 -7.54
CA LEU A 43 -6.96 -6.27 -6.69
C LEU A 43 -7.09 -6.66 -5.21
N LYS A 44 -8.31 -6.86 -4.72
CA LYS A 44 -8.55 -7.27 -3.33
C LYS A 44 -7.87 -8.59 -3.00
N SER A 45 -7.90 -9.55 -3.90
CA SER A 45 -7.27 -10.87 -3.73
C SER A 45 -5.76 -10.75 -3.58
N VAL A 46 -5.11 -9.97 -4.44
CA VAL A 46 -3.65 -9.74 -4.40
C VAL A 46 -3.26 -9.04 -3.10
N LEU A 47 -3.97 -7.98 -2.70
CA LEU A 47 -3.70 -7.26 -1.45
C LEU A 47 -3.90 -8.13 -0.21
N GLN A 48 -4.94 -9.01 -0.21
CA GLN A 48 -5.17 -9.96 0.87
C GLN A 48 -4.06 -11.02 0.93
N SER A 49 -3.64 -11.56 -0.21
CA SER A 49 -2.54 -12.53 -0.28
C SER A 49 -1.24 -11.92 0.23
N PHE A 50 -0.92 -10.71 -0.21
CA PHE A 50 0.24 -9.96 0.29
C PHE A 50 0.20 -9.77 1.82
N ALA A 51 -0.95 -9.36 2.35
CA ALA A 51 -1.11 -9.17 3.79
C ALA A 51 -0.88 -10.46 4.59
N VAL A 52 -1.41 -11.57 4.09
CA VAL A 52 -1.25 -12.90 4.72
C VAL A 52 0.20 -13.38 4.66
N GLU A 53 0.87 -13.25 3.52
CA GLU A 53 2.28 -13.63 3.36
C GLU A 53 3.21 -12.80 4.27
N MET A 54 2.95 -11.51 4.39
CA MET A 54 3.78 -10.61 5.19
C MET A 54 3.57 -10.76 6.70
N TYR A 55 2.33 -10.98 7.14
CA TYR A 55 1.95 -10.84 8.55
C TYR A 55 1.21 -12.04 9.12
N GLY A 56 0.98 -13.07 8.31
CA GLY A 56 0.39 -14.33 8.73
C GLY A 56 -1.11 -14.48 8.45
N PRO A 57 -1.63 -15.70 8.57
CA PRO A 57 -2.95 -16.11 8.04
C PRO A 57 -4.15 -15.44 8.71
N LYS A 58 -3.96 -14.80 9.86
CA LYS A 58 -5.03 -14.08 10.58
C LYS A 58 -5.19 -12.64 10.10
N MET A 59 -4.30 -12.15 9.22
CA MET A 59 -4.37 -10.80 8.71
C MET A 59 -5.60 -10.59 7.84
N LYS A 60 -6.32 -9.50 8.10
CA LYS A 60 -7.49 -9.08 7.32
C LYS A 60 -7.21 -7.73 6.69
N ILE A 61 -7.80 -7.52 5.52
CA ILE A 61 -7.80 -6.22 4.85
C ILE A 61 -9.20 -5.60 4.85
N ARG A 62 -9.24 -4.29 4.81
CA ARG A 62 -10.45 -3.50 4.61
C ARG A 62 -10.18 -2.46 3.52
N LEU A 63 -11.08 -2.36 2.55
CA LEU A 63 -11.05 -1.33 1.53
C LEU A 63 -12.03 -0.22 1.93
N ARG A 64 -11.59 1.04 1.80
CA ARG A 64 -12.42 2.24 2.04
C ARG A 64 -12.44 3.08 0.76
N PRO A 65 -13.61 3.56 0.28
CA PRO A 65 -13.65 4.47 -0.84
C PRO A 65 -12.75 5.68 -0.63
N HIS A 66 -12.05 6.06 -1.69
CA HIS A 66 -11.18 7.24 -1.72
C HIS A 66 -11.16 7.83 -3.14
N PHE A 67 -10.41 8.89 -3.36
CA PHE A 67 -10.22 9.49 -4.68
C PHE A 67 -8.73 9.63 -4.99
N PHE A 68 -8.35 9.11 -6.18
CA PHE A 68 -7.06 9.40 -6.81
C PHE A 68 -7.31 9.74 -8.28
N PRO A 69 -6.55 10.71 -8.87
CA PRO A 69 -6.85 11.21 -10.22
C PRO A 69 -6.56 10.21 -11.36
N PHE A 70 -5.97 9.06 -11.05
CA PHE A 70 -5.54 8.04 -12.02
C PHE A 70 -6.19 6.68 -11.80
N THR A 71 -7.11 6.57 -10.85
CA THR A 71 -7.88 5.34 -10.58
C THR A 71 -9.36 5.62 -10.39
N GLU A 72 -10.23 4.71 -10.91
CA GLU A 72 -11.69 4.74 -10.76
C GLU A 72 -12.24 3.29 -10.82
N PRO A 73 -12.85 2.76 -9.74
CA PRO A 73 -12.91 3.34 -8.40
C PRO A 73 -11.55 3.33 -7.68
N SER A 74 -11.37 4.32 -6.80
CA SER A 74 -10.21 4.44 -5.92
C SER A 74 -10.54 3.97 -4.51
N VAL A 75 -9.56 3.36 -3.85
CA VAL A 75 -9.68 2.92 -2.47
C VAL A 75 -8.40 3.18 -1.68
N GLU A 76 -8.56 3.47 -0.41
CA GLU A 76 -7.51 3.21 0.58
C GLU A 76 -7.71 1.81 1.15
N TYR A 77 -6.62 1.15 1.52
CA TYR A 77 -6.73 -0.14 2.19
C TYR A 77 -5.99 -0.16 3.53
N ASP A 78 -6.64 -0.80 4.48
CA ASP A 78 -6.18 -0.95 5.84
C ASP A 78 -5.89 -2.42 6.13
N PHE A 79 -4.90 -2.65 6.99
CA PHE A 79 -4.69 -3.95 7.62
C PHE A 79 -5.31 -3.98 9.03
N SER A 80 -5.81 -5.14 9.44
CA SER A 80 -6.18 -5.34 10.84
C SER A 80 -4.94 -5.11 11.71
N CYS A 81 -5.11 -4.39 12.82
CA CYS A 81 -3.97 -4.02 13.68
C CYS A 81 -3.26 -5.25 14.23
N ILE A 82 -1.99 -5.39 13.92
CA ILE A 82 -1.14 -6.52 14.35
C ILE A 82 -0.98 -6.54 15.86
N MET A 83 -0.91 -5.34 16.48
CA MET A 83 -0.64 -5.21 17.91
C MET A 83 -1.79 -5.70 18.79
N CYS A 84 -3.03 -5.49 18.36
CA CYS A 84 -4.22 -5.86 19.13
C CYS A 84 -5.09 -6.93 18.46
N GLY A 85 -4.68 -7.44 17.31
CA GLY A 85 -5.48 -8.42 16.54
C GLY A 85 -6.83 -7.87 16.08
N GLY A 86 -6.92 -6.56 15.84
CA GLY A 86 -8.15 -5.90 15.39
C GLY A 86 -9.10 -5.48 16.52
N LYS A 87 -8.73 -5.66 17.80
CA LYS A 87 -9.59 -5.32 18.97
C LYS A 87 -9.64 -3.83 19.31
N GLY A 88 -8.70 -3.06 18.81
CA GLY A 88 -8.49 -1.66 19.16
C GLY A 88 -7.44 -1.48 20.26
N CYS A 89 -6.48 -0.58 20.02
CA CYS A 89 -5.43 -0.20 20.94
C CYS A 89 -4.92 1.23 20.63
N PRO A 90 -4.10 1.85 21.48
CA PRO A 90 -3.55 3.18 21.19
C PRO A 90 -2.83 3.29 19.85
N VAL A 91 -2.11 2.24 19.40
CA VAL A 91 -1.38 2.23 18.13
C VAL A 91 -2.30 2.42 16.93
N CYS A 92 -3.45 1.76 16.92
CA CYS A 92 -4.46 1.91 15.87
C CYS A 92 -5.53 2.96 16.22
N LYS A 93 -5.28 3.81 17.22
CA LYS A 93 -6.23 4.82 17.72
C LYS A 93 -7.60 4.18 18.03
N HIS A 94 -7.60 3.01 18.63
CA HIS A 94 -8.76 2.19 19.01
C HIS A 94 -9.65 1.74 17.84
N SER A 95 -9.26 1.97 16.59
CA SER A 95 -10.05 1.58 15.41
C SER A 95 -9.98 0.07 15.10
N GLY A 96 -8.92 -0.60 15.55
CA GLY A 96 -8.60 -1.98 15.17
C GLY A 96 -7.94 -2.10 13.79
N TRP A 97 -7.74 -1.00 13.07
CA TRP A 97 -7.21 -0.95 11.71
C TRP A 97 -6.06 0.03 11.56
N ILE A 98 -5.13 -0.28 10.66
CA ILE A 98 -4.00 0.58 10.32
C ILE A 98 -4.03 0.79 8.81
N GLU A 99 -4.13 2.05 8.40
CA GLU A 99 -4.03 2.45 6.99
C GLU A 99 -2.65 2.10 6.43
N ILE A 100 -2.64 1.43 5.29
CA ILE A 100 -1.41 0.98 4.64
C ILE A 100 -1.12 1.82 3.40
N ALA A 101 -2.11 1.95 2.49
CA ALA A 101 -1.85 2.55 1.19
C ALA A 101 -3.11 2.82 0.36
N GLY A 102 -2.90 3.46 -0.78
CA GLY A 102 -3.90 3.66 -1.81
C GLY A 102 -3.83 2.60 -2.91
N ALA A 103 -4.98 2.32 -3.50
CA ALA A 103 -5.12 1.42 -4.64
C ALA A 103 -6.37 1.77 -5.46
N GLY A 104 -6.55 1.13 -6.61
CA GLY A 104 -7.76 1.29 -7.41
C GLY A 104 -7.67 0.62 -8.77
N MET A 105 -8.78 0.66 -9.50
CA MET A 105 -8.77 0.27 -10.90
C MET A 105 -8.18 1.41 -11.71
N VAL A 106 -7.38 1.08 -12.72
CA VAL A 106 -6.78 2.09 -13.61
C VAL A 106 -7.89 2.84 -14.34
N ASP A 107 -7.86 4.16 -14.25
CA ASP A 107 -8.86 5.02 -14.92
C ASP A 107 -8.84 4.75 -16.44
N PRO A 108 -10.00 4.59 -17.08
CA PRO A 108 -10.11 4.42 -18.54
C PRO A 108 -9.39 5.50 -19.36
N ALA A 109 -9.32 6.73 -18.85
CA ALA A 109 -8.59 7.81 -19.52
C ALA A 109 -7.07 7.55 -19.53
N VAL A 110 -6.53 6.95 -18.47
CA VAL A 110 -5.11 6.56 -18.43
C VAL A 110 -4.82 5.49 -19.48
N LEU A 111 -5.68 4.48 -19.61
CA LEU A 111 -5.55 3.44 -20.64
C LEU A 111 -5.59 4.05 -22.06
N LYS A 112 -6.55 4.94 -22.34
CA LYS A 112 -6.67 5.64 -23.63
C LYS A 112 -5.42 6.45 -23.96
N ASN A 113 -4.86 7.16 -22.97
CA ASN A 113 -3.67 8.01 -23.16
C ASN A 113 -2.42 7.22 -23.58
N VAL A 114 -2.36 5.94 -23.24
CA VAL A 114 -1.26 5.04 -23.64
C VAL A 114 -1.63 4.13 -24.84
N GLY A 115 -2.77 4.41 -25.49
CA GLY A 115 -3.21 3.70 -26.69
C GLY A 115 -3.85 2.33 -26.42
N TYR A 116 -4.32 2.08 -25.20
CA TYR A 116 -5.06 0.86 -24.86
C TYR A 116 -6.56 1.12 -24.88
N ASP A 117 -7.32 0.25 -25.53
CA ASP A 117 -8.77 0.32 -25.57
C ASP A 117 -9.36 -0.15 -24.21
N PRO A 118 -10.03 0.73 -23.44
CA PRO A 118 -10.60 0.37 -22.14
C PRO A 118 -11.81 -0.56 -22.22
N GLU A 119 -12.39 -0.79 -23.39
CA GLU A 119 -13.41 -1.81 -23.60
C GLU A 119 -12.81 -3.23 -23.65
N ILE A 120 -11.49 -3.32 -23.93
CA ILE A 120 -10.77 -4.57 -24.02
C ILE A 120 -9.89 -4.81 -22.77
N TRP A 121 -9.25 -3.76 -22.31
CA TRP A 121 -8.22 -3.82 -21.26
C TRP A 121 -8.72 -3.13 -20.00
N SER A 122 -8.50 -3.78 -18.88
CA SER A 122 -8.70 -3.23 -17.56
C SER A 122 -7.47 -3.52 -16.69
N GLY A 123 -7.35 -2.84 -15.57
CA GLY A 123 -6.21 -3.06 -14.70
C GLY A 123 -6.41 -2.45 -13.33
N TYR A 124 -5.50 -2.79 -12.43
CA TYR A 124 -5.43 -2.16 -11.13
C TYR A 124 -4.03 -1.66 -10.85
N ALA A 125 -3.95 -0.67 -9.97
CA ALA A 125 -2.71 -0.15 -9.41
C ALA A 125 -2.81 -0.05 -7.88
N PHE A 126 -1.66 -0.17 -7.22
CA PHE A 126 -1.53 0.08 -5.79
C PHE A 126 -0.16 0.67 -5.49
N GLY A 127 -0.07 1.49 -4.43
CA GLY A 127 1.20 2.01 -3.92
C GLY A 127 1.26 1.87 -2.42
N MET A 128 2.40 1.43 -1.86
CA MET A 128 2.56 1.28 -0.42
C MET A 128 3.94 1.73 0.05
N GLY A 129 3.97 2.42 1.21
CA GLY A 129 5.20 2.87 1.84
C GLY A 129 5.95 1.69 2.48
N ILE A 130 7.20 1.48 2.05
CA ILE A 130 8.02 0.35 2.53
C ILE A 130 8.34 0.51 4.01
N GLU A 131 8.62 1.72 4.48
CA GLU A 131 8.90 2.00 5.89
C GLU A 131 7.73 1.63 6.79
N ARG A 132 6.49 1.94 6.37
CA ARG A 132 5.30 1.56 7.14
C ARG A 132 5.14 0.05 7.24
N LEU A 133 5.40 -0.68 6.17
CA LEU A 133 5.40 -2.14 6.17
C LEU A 133 6.48 -2.69 7.11
N ALA A 134 7.71 -2.14 7.06
CA ALA A 134 8.82 -2.53 7.92
C ALA A 134 8.50 -2.23 9.40
N MET A 135 7.98 -1.04 9.71
CA MET A 135 7.58 -0.67 11.06
C MET A 135 6.57 -1.66 11.65
N LEU A 136 5.58 -2.06 10.86
CA LEU A 136 4.60 -3.06 11.29
C LEU A 136 5.23 -4.45 11.46
N ARG A 137 6.09 -4.87 10.54
CA ARG A 137 6.75 -6.18 10.55
C ARG A 137 7.68 -6.34 11.75
N TYR A 138 8.49 -5.32 12.01
CA TYR A 138 9.55 -5.34 13.03
C TYR A 138 9.18 -4.60 14.31
N ARG A 139 7.93 -4.09 14.41
CA ARG A 139 7.42 -3.35 15.59
C ARG A 139 8.24 -2.10 15.90
N ILE A 140 8.72 -1.42 14.87
CA ILE A 140 9.46 -0.17 15.00
C ILE A 140 8.47 0.94 15.38
N PRO A 141 8.68 1.64 16.51
CA PRO A 141 7.69 2.59 17.03
C PRO A 141 7.71 3.96 16.34
N ASP A 142 8.81 4.30 15.67
CA ASP A 142 9.03 5.63 15.09
C ASP A 142 9.78 5.51 13.76
N LEU A 143 9.22 6.10 12.70
CA LEU A 143 9.78 6.09 11.35
C LEU A 143 11.18 6.73 11.30
N ARG A 144 11.45 7.73 12.13
CA ARG A 144 12.71 8.46 12.15
C ARG A 144 13.90 7.56 12.48
N LEU A 145 13.69 6.51 13.29
CA LEU A 145 14.72 5.51 13.62
C LEU A 145 15.33 4.84 12.38
N LEU A 146 14.56 4.72 11.30
CA LEU A 146 15.05 4.15 10.04
C LEU A 146 16.06 5.07 9.32
N TYR A 147 16.14 6.34 9.70
CA TYR A 147 16.96 7.37 9.03
C TYR A 147 18.02 8.00 9.94
N GLU A 148 17.96 7.76 11.25
CA GLU A 148 18.91 8.33 12.22
C GLU A 148 20.29 7.67 12.18
N ASN A 149 20.41 6.53 11.50
CA ASN A 149 21.66 5.78 11.37
C ASN A 149 22.32 5.41 12.73
N ASP A 150 21.49 5.14 13.74
CA ASP A 150 21.96 4.68 15.06
C ASP A 150 22.35 3.20 14.97
N VAL A 151 23.62 2.90 15.21
CA VAL A 151 24.17 1.53 15.16
C VAL A 151 23.43 0.56 16.08
N ARG A 152 23.04 1.03 17.30
CA ARG A 152 22.28 0.22 18.26
C ARG A 152 20.90 -0.18 17.75
N PHE A 153 20.30 0.65 16.88
CA PHE A 153 19.06 0.31 16.21
C PHE A 153 19.30 -0.69 15.07
N LEU A 154 20.34 -0.47 14.26
CA LEU A 154 20.66 -1.32 13.11
C LEU A 154 21.09 -2.74 13.52
N GLU A 155 21.76 -2.90 14.65
CA GLU A 155 22.18 -4.20 15.20
C GLU A 155 21.03 -5.09 15.70
N GLN A 156 19.77 -4.59 15.69
CA GLN A 156 18.60 -5.38 16.10
C GLN A 156 18.01 -6.25 14.97
N PHE A 157 18.52 -6.07 13.73
CA PHE A 157 17.98 -6.74 12.52
C PHE A 157 19.05 -7.56 11.76
#